data_9e176a807b564848ed009cfa733ef259
#
_entry.id   9e176a807b564848ed009cfa733ef259
#
_cell.length_a   1.000
_cell.length_b   1.000
_cell.length_c   1.000
_cell.angle_alpha   90.00
_cell.angle_beta   90.00
_cell.angle_gamma   90.00
#
_symmetry.space_group_name_H-M   'P 1'
#
loop_
_entity.id
_entity.type
_entity.pdbx_description
1 polymer ?
#
loop_
_entity_poly.entity_id
_entity_poly.type
_entity_poly.pdbx_seq_one_letter_code
_entity_poly.pdbx_strand_id
1 'polypeptide(L)'
;LQFEHKVDARESQLSLIKSFLVIPRVRLLVGLLFLCNFGITGIGPILPLYIKHYMHMNDEFVATIVGIIIFGAGLFSALASISIGKITERLTMPRIVFTATWAVGTLFILQYIMPSIWGLGIFRAIAGFFMGFITPIANTLISKAVPIERRGIVFGAVSSVAMMGNVLGPVLSGMIAHAFGCGAVFWSTAAIFFV
;
A
#
# COMPACT_ATOMS: atom_id res chain seq x y z
N LEU A 1 31.41 -26.18 22.98
CA LEU A 1 30.18 -25.68 23.60
C LEU A 1 29.09 -25.69 22.53
N GLN A 2 28.42 -26.83 22.41
CA GLN A 2 27.24 -27.07 21.57
C GLN A 2 26.04 -26.44 22.28
N PHE A 3 25.53 -25.33 21.74
CA PHE A 3 24.17 -24.90 22.03
C PHE A 3 23.22 -25.63 21.05
N GLU A 4 22.93 -26.89 21.33
CA GLU A 4 21.72 -27.55 20.80
C GLU A 4 20.50 -26.94 21.50
N HIS A 5 20.00 -25.82 20.97
CA HIS A 5 18.60 -25.53 21.15
C HIS A 5 17.82 -26.41 20.17
N LYS A 6 17.37 -27.57 20.68
CA LYS A 6 16.26 -28.32 20.10
C LYS A 6 15.04 -27.40 20.09
N VAL A 7 14.93 -26.58 19.04
CA VAL A 7 13.64 -26.06 18.62
C VAL A 7 12.84 -27.31 18.25
N ASP A 8 11.76 -27.56 18.94
CA ASP A 8 10.82 -28.60 18.60
C ASP A 8 10.36 -28.42 17.16
N ALA A 9 10.97 -29.18 16.26
CA ALA A 9 10.80 -29.09 14.81
C ALA A 9 9.44 -29.65 14.33
N ARG A 10 8.41 -29.64 15.17
CA ARG A 10 7.10 -30.24 14.90
C ARG A 10 5.94 -29.27 14.70
N GLU A 11 6.09 -28.01 14.94
CA GLU A 11 5.09 -27.07 14.44
C GLU A 11 5.42 -26.74 12.98
N SER A 12 4.63 -27.29 12.06
CA SER A 12 4.71 -26.91 10.65
C SER A 12 4.67 -25.37 10.55
N GLN A 13 5.57 -24.75 9.75
CA GLN A 13 5.59 -23.30 9.53
C GLN A 13 4.21 -22.74 9.18
N LEU A 14 3.39 -23.55 8.51
CA LEU A 14 1.99 -23.25 8.18
C LEU A 14 1.09 -23.15 9.41
N SER A 15 1.31 -24.00 10.45
CA SER A 15 0.51 -23.92 11.68
C SER A 15 0.86 -22.67 12.48
N LEU A 16 2.12 -22.27 12.48
CA LEU A 16 2.58 -21.02 13.09
C LEU A 16 1.97 -19.80 12.38
N ILE A 17 2.05 -19.75 11.06
CA ILE A 17 1.43 -18.66 10.27
C ILE A 17 -0.07 -18.57 10.53
N LYS A 18 -0.77 -19.72 10.57
CA LYS A 18 -2.20 -19.76 10.90
C LYS A 18 -2.48 -19.23 12.30
N SER A 19 -1.68 -19.58 13.30
CA SER A 19 -1.87 -19.13 14.69
C SER A 19 -1.71 -17.62 14.85
N PHE A 20 -0.83 -16.97 14.05
CA PHE A 20 -0.68 -15.51 14.05
C PHE A 20 -1.77 -14.80 13.26
N LEU A 21 -2.27 -15.40 12.17
CA LEU A 21 -3.42 -14.87 11.42
C LEU A 21 -4.74 -14.99 12.18
N VAL A 22 -4.81 -15.81 13.22
CA VAL A 22 -5.96 -15.85 14.13
C VAL A 22 -6.04 -14.60 15.01
N ILE A 23 -4.90 -13.89 15.25
CA ILE A 23 -4.90 -12.64 16.00
C ILE A 23 -5.58 -11.56 15.13
N PRO A 24 -6.77 -11.04 15.52
CA PRO A 24 -7.55 -10.14 14.66
C PRO A 24 -6.77 -8.89 14.22
N ARG A 25 -5.95 -8.33 15.12
CA ARG A 25 -5.11 -7.15 14.85
C ARG A 25 -4.05 -7.44 13.78
N VAL A 26 -3.38 -8.58 13.84
CA VAL A 26 -2.36 -8.97 12.85
C VAL A 26 -3.02 -9.21 11.50
N ARG A 27 -4.14 -9.91 11.46
CA ARG A 27 -4.89 -10.17 10.23
C ARG A 27 -5.33 -8.88 9.53
N LEU A 28 -5.85 -7.90 10.29
CA LEU A 28 -6.23 -6.60 9.75
C LEU A 28 -5.02 -5.85 9.17
N LEU A 29 -3.88 -5.84 9.85
CA LEU A 29 -2.67 -5.17 9.36
C LEU A 29 -2.09 -5.86 8.13
N VAL A 30 -2.11 -7.18 8.06
CA VAL A 30 -1.68 -7.94 6.88
C VAL A 30 -2.62 -7.67 5.70
N GLY A 31 -3.92 -7.67 5.93
CA GLY A 31 -4.92 -7.29 4.94
C GLY A 31 -4.70 -5.86 4.43
N LEU A 32 -4.45 -4.91 5.32
CA LEU A 32 -4.14 -3.53 4.95
C LEU A 32 -2.88 -3.43 4.08
N LEU A 33 -1.80 -4.13 4.44
CA LEU A 33 -0.57 -4.15 3.62
C LEU A 33 -0.81 -4.75 2.23
N PHE A 34 -1.60 -5.82 2.15
CA PHE A 34 -2.04 -6.37 0.87
C PHE A 34 -2.80 -5.34 0.04
N LEU A 35 -3.83 -4.70 0.62
CA LEU A 35 -4.67 -3.73 -0.05
C LEU A 35 -3.88 -2.48 -0.48
N CYS A 36 -2.96 -2.01 0.35
CA CYS A 36 -2.06 -0.91 -0.01
C CYS A 36 -1.20 -1.25 -1.23
N ASN A 37 -0.55 -2.41 -1.23
CA ASN A 37 0.26 -2.84 -2.36
C ASN A 37 -0.60 -3.05 -3.62
N PHE A 38 -1.76 -3.67 -3.47
CA PHE A 38 -2.74 -3.83 -4.54
C PHE A 38 -3.14 -2.48 -5.18
N GLY A 39 -3.53 -1.50 -4.36
CA GLY A 39 -3.97 -0.19 -4.84
C GLY A 39 -2.84 0.61 -5.51
N ILE A 40 -1.63 0.58 -4.92
CA ILE A 40 -0.47 1.30 -5.48
C ILE A 40 -0.09 0.75 -6.85
N THR A 41 0.06 -0.57 -6.95
CA THR A 41 0.54 -1.22 -8.17
C THR A 41 -0.55 -1.36 -9.23
N GLY A 42 -1.81 -1.47 -8.82
CA GLY A 42 -2.95 -1.56 -9.74
C GLY A 42 -3.12 -0.30 -10.60
N ILE A 43 -2.85 0.87 -10.04
CA ILE A 43 -2.95 2.14 -10.78
C ILE A 43 -1.77 2.39 -11.72
N GLY A 44 -0.61 1.75 -11.48
CA GLY A 44 0.59 1.95 -12.28
C GLY A 44 0.35 1.87 -13.79
N PRO A 45 -0.13 0.77 -14.34
CA PRO A 45 -0.39 0.63 -15.78
C PRO A 45 -1.58 1.46 -16.27
N ILE A 46 -2.50 1.85 -15.39
CA ILE A 46 -3.69 2.63 -15.76
C ILE A 46 -3.37 4.12 -15.91
N LEU A 47 -2.39 4.63 -15.17
CA LEU A 47 -2.03 6.04 -15.17
C LEU A 47 -1.63 6.57 -16.56
N PRO A 48 -0.75 5.90 -17.34
CA PRO A 48 -0.44 6.32 -18.72
C PRO A 48 -1.68 6.32 -19.62
N LEU A 49 -2.51 5.27 -19.52
CA LEU A 49 -3.74 5.16 -20.29
C LEU A 49 -4.73 6.28 -19.96
N TYR A 50 -4.86 6.60 -18.68
CA TYR A 50 -5.72 7.69 -18.21
C TYR A 50 -5.25 9.05 -18.75
N ILE A 51 -3.95 9.36 -18.66
CA ILE A 51 -3.38 10.61 -19.17
C ILE A 51 -3.55 10.70 -20.68
N LYS A 52 -3.29 9.63 -21.42
CA LYS A 52 -3.41 9.61 -22.87
C LYS A 52 -4.85 9.81 -23.34
N HIS A 53 -5.81 9.04 -22.80
CA HIS A 53 -7.19 9.01 -23.29
C HIS A 53 -8.06 10.13 -22.75
N TYR A 54 -7.91 10.49 -21.47
CA TYR A 54 -8.77 11.48 -20.82
C TYR A 54 -8.20 12.89 -20.82
N MET A 55 -6.87 13.02 -20.93
CA MET A 55 -6.21 14.34 -20.98
C MET A 55 -5.72 14.72 -22.38
N HIS A 56 -5.99 13.86 -23.38
CA HIS A 56 -5.66 14.09 -24.81
C HIS A 56 -4.20 14.49 -25.04
N MET A 57 -3.26 13.87 -24.32
CA MET A 57 -1.84 14.19 -24.44
C MET A 57 -1.14 13.38 -25.53
N ASN A 58 -0.13 13.99 -26.16
CA ASN A 58 0.74 13.35 -27.13
C ASN A 58 1.60 12.28 -26.45
N ASP A 59 1.80 11.15 -27.14
CA ASP A 59 2.52 9.96 -26.64
C ASP A 59 3.94 10.26 -26.15
N GLU A 60 4.63 11.23 -26.75
CA GLU A 60 6.00 11.60 -26.40
C GLU A 60 6.17 12.07 -24.94
N PHE A 61 5.17 12.76 -24.39
CA PHE A 61 5.25 13.34 -23.06
C PHE A 61 4.63 12.48 -21.97
N VAL A 62 3.77 11.51 -22.31
CA VAL A 62 3.04 10.69 -21.34
C VAL A 62 3.99 9.95 -20.39
N ALA A 63 5.01 9.29 -20.92
CA ALA A 63 5.97 8.54 -20.11
C ALA A 63 6.74 9.44 -19.12
N THR A 64 7.17 10.61 -19.58
CA THR A 64 7.89 11.58 -18.74
C THR A 64 7.00 12.13 -17.63
N ILE A 65 5.76 12.49 -17.93
CA ILE A 65 4.79 13.01 -16.95
C ILE A 65 4.45 11.95 -15.92
N VAL A 66 4.18 10.72 -16.34
CA VAL A 66 3.96 9.59 -15.43
C VAL A 66 5.17 9.37 -14.52
N GLY A 67 6.38 9.42 -15.08
CA GLY A 67 7.62 9.31 -14.31
C GLY A 67 7.74 10.39 -13.24
N ILE A 68 7.45 11.67 -13.58
CA ILE A 68 7.47 12.79 -12.63
C ILE A 68 6.43 12.61 -11.53
N ILE A 69 5.22 12.19 -11.89
CA ILE A 69 4.13 11.96 -10.91
C ILE A 69 4.50 10.83 -9.93
N ILE A 70 5.03 9.71 -10.43
CA ILE A 70 5.44 8.58 -9.59
C ILE A 70 6.64 8.97 -8.72
N PHE A 71 7.63 9.68 -9.29
CA PHE A 71 8.77 10.19 -8.55
C PHE A 71 8.34 11.12 -7.41
N GLY A 72 7.45 12.07 -7.70
CA GLY A 72 6.89 12.98 -6.70
C GLY A 72 6.20 12.21 -5.56
N ALA A 73 5.35 11.24 -5.88
CA ALA A 73 4.69 10.41 -4.87
C ALA A 73 5.71 9.63 -4.01
N GLY A 74 6.76 9.07 -4.63
CA GLY A 74 7.84 8.38 -3.93
C GLY A 74 8.64 9.30 -3.00
N LEU A 75 8.97 10.51 -3.47
CA LEU A 75 9.68 11.52 -2.67
C LEU A 75 8.88 11.92 -1.44
N PHE A 76 7.60 12.23 -1.60
CA PHE A 76 6.73 12.58 -0.48
C PHE A 76 6.52 11.40 0.48
N SER A 77 6.47 10.17 -0.01
CA SER A 77 6.44 8.96 0.82
C SER A 77 7.71 8.80 1.65
N ALA A 78 8.88 9.07 1.08
CA ALA A 78 10.15 9.06 1.80
C ALA A 78 10.19 10.13 2.91
N LEU A 79 9.76 11.37 2.60
CA LEU A 79 9.66 12.45 3.58
C LEU A 79 8.72 12.10 4.75
N ALA A 80 7.59 11.46 4.44
CA ALA A 80 6.67 10.97 5.46
C ALA A 80 7.34 9.93 6.36
N SER A 81 8.07 8.98 5.78
CA SER A 81 8.75 7.92 6.53
C SER A 81 9.79 8.48 7.52
N ILE A 82 10.51 9.52 7.14
CA ILE A 82 11.46 10.21 8.03
C ILE A 82 10.72 10.92 9.18
N SER A 83 9.52 11.40 8.93
CA SER A 83 8.72 12.16 9.90
C SER A 83 7.98 11.29 10.92
N ILE A 84 7.98 9.96 10.78
CA ILE A 84 7.23 9.02 11.63
C ILE A 84 7.56 9.21 13.12
N GLY A 85 8.84 9.35 13.46
CA GLY A 85 9.28 9.52 14.86
C GLY A 85 8.54 10.67 15.54
N LYS A 86 8.57 11.85 14.94
CA LYS A 86 7.94 13.07 15.49
C LYS A 86 6.41 12.95 15.59
N ILE A 87 5.78 12.27 14.63
CA ILE A 87 4.32 12.15 14.58
C ILE A 87 3.83 11.13 15.61
N THR A 88 4.58 10.04 15.83
CA THR A 88 4.23 9.02 16.82
C THR A 88 4.40 9.47 18.26
N GLU A 89 5.13 10.56 18.52
CA GLU A 89 5.16 11.22 19.84
C GLU A 89 3.83 11.89 20.19
N ARG A 90 3.08 12.37 19.18
CA ARG A 90 1.83 13.12 19.37
C ARG A 90 0.58 12.29 19.14
N LEU A 91 0.64 11.33 18.24
CA LEU A 91 -0.49 10.51 17.82
C LEU A 91 -0.18 9.02 17.99
N THR A 92 -1.20 8.26 18.36
CA THR A 92 -1.08 6.81 18.46
C THR A 92 -0.98 6.17 17.07
N MET A 93 -0.11 5.17 16.92
CA MET A 93 0.13 4.48 15.65
C MET A 93 -1.15 4.01 14.93
N PRO A 94 -2.16 3.39 15.61
CA PRO A 94 -3.40 3.01 14.95
C PRO A 94 -4.19 4.20 14.39
N ARG A 95 -4.19 5.36 15.08
CA ARG A 95 -4.85 6.57 14.58
C ARG A 95 -4.18 7.10 13.33
N ILE A 96 -2.84 7.08 13.28
CA ILE A 96 -2.09 7.53 12.09
C ILE A 96 -2.44 6.64 10.90
N VAL A 97 -2.44 5.32 11.08
CA VAL A 97 -2.80 4.37 10.01
C VAL A 97 -4.23 4.62 9.53
N PHE A 98 -5.18 4.74 10.44
CA PHE A 98 -6.58 4.98 10.11
C PHE A 98 -6.78 6.29 9.33
N THR A 99 -6.23 7.40 9.83
CA THR A 99 -6.35 8.70 9.15
C THR A 99 -5.63 8.70 7.80
N ALA A 100 -4.47 8.07 7.71
CA ALA A 100 -3.73 7.95 6.45
C ALA A 100 -4.50 7.13 5.41
N THR A 101 -5.10 6.01 5.81
CA THR A 101 -5.90 5.16 4.93
C THR A 101 -7.11 5.93 4.37
N TRP A 102 -7.86 6.63 5.21
CA TRP A 102 -8.99 7.45 4.78
C TRP A 102 -8.57 8.61 3.89
N ALA A 103 -7.47 9.29 4.23
CA ALA A 103 -6.92 10.38 3.40
C ALA A 103 -6.54 9.86 2.00
N VAL A 104 -5.88 8.70 1.92
CA VAL A 104 -5.50 8.09 0.64
C VAL A 104 -6.75 7.76 -0.19
N GLY A 105 -7.77 7.14 0.39
CA GLY A 105 -9.02 6.85 -0.31
C GLY A 105 -9.68 8.11 -0.88
N THR A 106 -9.78 9.17 -0.07
CA THR A 106 -10.31 10.47 -0.51
C THR A 106 -9.48 11.07 -1.64
N LEU A 107 -8.15 11.01 -1.55
CA LEU A 107 -7.25 11.53 -2.57
C LEU A 107 -7.37 10.78 -3.90
N PHE A 108 -7.66 9.48 -3.91
CA PHE A 108 -7.94 8.74 -5.13
C PHE A 108 -9.24 9.20 -5.80
N ILE A 109 -10.28 9.53 -5.04
CA ILE A 109 -11.51 10.11 -5.57
C ILE A 109 -11.22 11.49 -6.18
N LEU A 110 -10.46 12.34 -5.47
CA LEU A 110 -10.11 13.68 -5.96
C LEU A 110 -9.28 13.64 -7.24
N GLN A 111 -8.38 12.66 -7.38
CA GLN A 111 -7.59 12.45 -8.61
C GLN A 111 -8.48 12.18 -9.83
N TYR A 112 -9.62 11.51 -9.64
CA TYR A 112 -10.55 11.26 -10.72
C TYR A 112 -11.45 12.47 -11.04
N ILE A 113 -11.94 13.17 -10.01
CA ILE A 113 -12.88 14.31 -10.17
C ILE A 113 -12.19 15.52 -10.79
N MET A 114 -10.89 15.71 -10.58
CA MET A 114 -10.11 16.80 -11.16
C MET A 114 -9.21 16.32 -12.30
N PRO A 115 -9.70 16.25 -13.53
CA PRO A 115 -8.94 15.74 -14.68
C PRO A 115 -7.93 16.78 -15.19
N SER A 116 -7.00 17.17 -14.32
CA SER A 116 -5.88 18.05 -14.63
C SER A 116 -4.58 17.34 -14.27
N ILE A 117 -3.56 17.45 -15.14
CA ILE A 117 -2.24 16.86 -14.90
C ILE A 117 -1.64 17.38 -13.59
N TRP A 118 -1.78 18.67 -13.32
CA TRP A 118 -1.30 19.27 -12.08
C TRP A 118 -2.07 18.76 -10.87
N GLY A 119 -3.40 18.67 -10.96
CA GLY A 119 -4.25 18.09 -9.91
C GLY A 119 -3.91 16.64 -9.64
N LEU A 120 -3.77 15.83 -10.69
CA LEU A 120 -3.38 14.43 -10.61
C LEU A 120 -2.02 14.27 -9.91
N GLY A 121 -1.02 15.08 -10.31
CA GLY A 121 0.32 15.06 -9.72
C GLY A 121 0.34 15.46 -8.24
N ILE A 122 -0.33 16.57 -7.90
CA ILE A 122 -0.40 17.08 -6.52
C ILE A 122 -1.11 16.09 -5.61
N PHE A 123 -2.30 15.61 -5.99
CA PHE A 123 -3.03 14.65 -5.18
C PHE A 123 -2.30 13.31 -5.07
N ARG A 124 -1.58 12.90 -6.12
CA ARG A 124 -0.74 11.71 -6.09
C ARG A 124 0.44 11.85 -5.12
N ALA A 125 1.10 13.01 -5.11
CA ALA A 125 2.19 13.30 -4.19
C ALA A 125 1.70 13.31 -2.73
N ILE A 126 0.56 13.95 -2.46
CA ILE A 126 -0.06 13.97 -1.12
C ILE A 126 -0.49 12.54 -0.72
N ALA A 127 -1.06 11.76 -1.62
CA ALA A 127 -1.39 10.35 -1.35
C ALA A 127 -0.13 9.54 -1.03
N GLY A 128 0.98 9.76 -1.75
CA GLY A 128 2.28 9.19 -1.45
C GLY A 128 2.75 9.50 -0.04
N PHE A 129 2.59 10.75 0.40
CA PHE A 129 2.91 11.16 1.77
C PHE A 129 2.17 10.33 2.82
N PHE A 130 0.85 10.20 2.69
CA PHE A 130 0.08 9.39 3.63
C PHE A 130 0.42 7.90 3.55
N MET A 131 0.66 7.36 2.35
CA MET A 131 1.10 5.97 2.18
C MET A 131 2.45 5.69 2.84
N GLY A 132 3.35 6.67 2.89
CA GLY A 132 4.65 6.58 3.56
C GLY A 132 4.56 6.28 5.05
N PHE A 133 3.42 6.54 5.71
CA PHE A 133 3.19 6.18 7.10
C PHE A 133 2.66 4.75 7.27
N ILE A 134 1.83 4.27 6.35
CA ILE A 134 1.06 3.04 6.54
C ILE A 134 1.98 1.83 6.70
N THR A 135 2.87 1.61 5.73
CA THR A 135 3.72 0.42 5.70
C THR A 135 4.66 0.29 6.91
N PRO A 136 5.47 1.31 7.28
CA PRO A 136 6.38 1.16 8.42
C PRO A 136 5.65 1.10 9.76
N ILE A 137 4.53 1.79 9.91
CA ILE A 137 3.73 1.73 11.15
C ILE A 137 3.04 0.37 11.26
N ALA A 138 2.46 -0.16 10.18
CA ALA A 138 1.86 -1.49 10.17
C ALA A 138 2.89 -2.58 10.54
N ASN A 139 4.08 -2.52 9.94
CA ASN A 139 5.18 -3.42 10.27
C ASN A 139 5.61 -3.30 11.75
N THR A 140 5.67 -2.09 12.29
CA THR A 140 5.98 -1.85 13.70
C THR A 140 4.89 -2.44 14.62
N LEU A 141 3.62 -2.30 14.28
CA LEU A 141 2.51 -2.86 15.04
C LEU A 141 2.52 -4.39 15.00
N ILE A 142 2.82 -4.99 13.84
CA ILE A 142 2.99 -6.44 13.70
C ILE A 142 4.17 -6.93 14.57
N SER A 143 5.31 -6.23 14.52
CA SER A 143 6.49 -6.62 15.31
C SER A 143 6.25 -6.57 16.82
N LYS A 144 5.39 -5.66 17.29
CA LYS A 144 5.00 -5.58 18.71
C LYS A 144 4.03 -6.69 19.12
N ALA A 145 3.28 -7.26 18.19
CA ALA A 145 2.33 -8.34 18.44
C ALA A 145 2.97 -9.74 18.36
N VAL A 146 4.21 -9.84 17.88
CA VAL A 146 4.88 -11.13 17.61
C VAL A 146 6.14 -11.25 18.46
N PRO A 147 6.35 -12.40 19.16
CA PRO A 147 7.58 -12.70 19.88
C PRO A 147 8.81 -12.63 18.96
N ILE A 148 9.96 -12.20 19.52
CA ILE A 148 11.17 -11.90 18.75
C ILE A 148 11.68 -13.12 17.96
N GLU A 149 11.55 -14.31 18.56
CA GLU A 149 12.01 -15.57 17.98
C GLU A 149 11.22 -15.99 16.74
N ARG A 150 9.98 -15.50 16.59
CA ARG A 150 9.07 -15.86 15.50
C ARG A 150 8.89 -14.77 14.45
N ARG A 151 9.50 -13.60 14.66
CA ARG A 151 9.36 -12.44 13.75
C ARG A 151 9.77 -12.76 12.30
N GLY A 152 10.85 -13.51 12.11
CA GLY A 152 11.32 -13.86 10.75
C GLY A 152 10.26 -14.60 9.94
N ILE A 153 9.62 -15.62 10.53
CA ILE A 153 8.59 -16.43 9.87
C ILE A 153 7.34 -15.57 9.57
N VAL A 154 6.91 -14.77 10.56
CA VAL A 154 5.73 -13.91 10.39
C VAL A 154 5.96 -12.84 9.35
N PHE A 155 7.12 -12.15 9.36
CA PHE A 155 7.44 -11.15 8.34
C PHE A 155 7.61 -11.75 6.95
N GLY A 156 8.14 -12.98 6.84
CA GLY A 156 8.16 -13.72 5.57
C GLY A 156 6.75 -13.93 5.02
N ALA A 157 5.81 -14.38 5.86
CA ALA A 157 4.41 -14.56 5.47
C ALA A 157 3.72 -13.22 5.12
N VAL A 158 3.93 -12.18 5.93
CA VAL A 158 3.40 -10.82 5.68
C VAL A 158 3.89 -10.28 4.35
N SER A 159 5.19 -10.40 4.06
CA SER A 159 5.77 -9.96 2.80
C SER A 159 5.22 -10.76 1.60
N SER A 160 5.01 -12.06 1.76
CA SER A 160 4.41 -12.90 0.72
C SER A 160 2.99 -12.45 0.38
N VAL A 161 2.16 -12.19 1.40
CA VAL A 161 0.80 -11.68 1.21
C VAL A 161 0.81 -10.28 0.58
N ALA A 162 1.70 -9.39 1.03
CA ALA A 162 1.84 -8.06 0.44
C ALA A 162 2.27 -8.12 -1.04
N MET A 163 3.19 -9.04 -1.39
CA MET A 163 3.60 -9.28 -2.78
C MET A 163 2.47 -9.81 -3.65
N MET A 164 1.56 -10.63 -3.12
CA MET A 164 0.35 -11.02 -3.87
C MET A 164 -0.48 -9.80 -4.28
N GLY A 165 -0.55 -8.75 -3.43
CA GLY A 165 -1.16 -7.48 -3.80
C GLY A 165 -0.50 -6.84 -5.03
N ASN A 166 0.83 -6.85 -5.09
CA ASN A 166 1.58 -6.32 -6.24
C ASN A 166 1.33 -7.08 -7.55
N VAL A 167 1.09 -8.39 -7.47
CA VAL A 167 0.79 -9.22 -8.65
C VAL A 167 -0.67 -9.07 -9.08
N LEU A 168 -1.59 -9.14 -8.13
CA LEU A 168 -3.03 -9.08 -8.43
C LEU A 168 -3.51 -7.67 -8.78
N GLY A 169 -2.85 -6.64 -8.23
CA GLY A 169 -3.20 -5.24 -8.47
C GLY A 169 -3.30 -4.89 -9.95
N PRO A 170 -2.21 -4.99 -10.74
CA PRO A 170 -2.23 -4.67 -12.16
C PRO A 170 -3.21 -5.51 -12.98
N VAL A 171 -3.33 -6.81 -12.66
CA VAL A 171 -4.22 -7.72 -13.39
C VAL A 171 -5.69 -7.33 -13.19
N LEU A 172 -6.13 -7.21 -11.94
CA LEU A 172 -7.52 -6.88 -11.64
C LEU A 172 -7.86 -5.43 -12.02
N SER A 173 -6.94 -4.50 -11.84
CA SER A 173 -7.14 -3.11 -12.30
C SER A 173 -7.23 -3.02 -13.82
N GLY A 174 -6.45 -3.83 -14.56
CA GLY A 174 -6.57 -3.94 -16.01
C GLY A 174 -7.93 -4.49 -16.46
N MET A 175 -8.43 -5.53 -15.78
CA MET A 175 -9.76 -6.08 -16.04
C MET A 175 -10.87 -5.05 -15.74
N ILE A 176 -10.80 -4.35 -14.63
CA ILE A 176 -11.74 -3.28 -14.27
C ILE A 176 -11.70 -2.15 -15.31
N ALA A 177 -10.50 -1.72 -15.72
CA ALA A 177 -10.35 -0.68 -16.71
C ALA A 177 -10.93 -1.09 -18.08
N HIS A 178 -10.76 -2.34 -18.48
CA HIS A 178 -11.33 -2.87 -19.72
C HIS A 178 -12.86 -2.95 -19.67
N ALA A 179 -13.43 -3.38 -18.54
CA ALA A 179 -14.87 -3.57 -18.41
C ALA A 179 -15.65 -2.29 -18.13
N PHE A 180 -15.10 -1.38 -17.32
CA PHE A 180 -15.80 -0.21 -16.77
C PHE A 180 -15.08 1.13 -17.04
N GLY A 181 -13.96 1.09 -17.77
CA GLY A 181 -13.13 2.27 -18.04
C GLY A 181 -12.11 2.60 -16.96
N CYS A 182 -11.10 3.41 -17.34
CA CYS A 182 -9.98 3.76 -16.44
C CYS A 182 -10.44 4.47 -15.15
N GLY A 183 -11.53 5.22 -15.20
CA GLY A 183 -12.09 5.92 -14.04
C GLY A 183 -12.56 4.97 -12.95
N ALA A 184 -13.12 3.80 -13.31
CA ALA A 184 -13.58 2.81 -12.34
C ALA A 184 -12.44 2.26 -11.46
N VAL A 185 -11.20 2.29 -11.96
CA VAL A 185 -10.03 1.87 -11.18
C VAL A 185 -9.75 2.82 -10.01
N PHE A 186 -9.92 4.14 -10.22
CA PHE A 186 -9.76 5.11 -9.14
C PHE A 186 -10.82 4.92 -8.05
N TRP A 187 -12.09 4.69 -8.45
CA TRP A 187 -13.17 4.43 -7.51
C TRP A 187 -13.00 3.11 -6.76
N SER A 188 -12.63 2.04 -7.45
CA SER A 188 -12.39 0.73 -6.81
C SER A 188 -11.20 0.79 -5.86
N THR A 189 -10.12 1.47 -6.24
CA THR A 189 -8.97 1.68 -5.35
C THR A 189 -9.36 2.52 -4.13
N ALA A 190 -10.11 3.61 -4.32
CA ALA A 190 -10.60 4.41 -3.20
C ALA A 190 -11.47 3.58 -2.24
N ALA A 191 -12.41 2.79 -2.76
CA ALA A 191 -13.28 1.92 -1.96
C ALA A 191 -12.47 0.94 -1.09
N ILE A 192 -11.38 0.39 -1.62
CA ILE A 192 -10.47 -0.50 -0.89
C ILE A 192 -9.87 0.18 0.35
N PHE A 193 -9.57 1.49 0.26
CA PHE A 193 -8.99 2.24 1.37
C PHE A 193 -10.02 2.70 2.42
N PHE A 194 -11.31 2.58 2.15
CA PHE A 194 -12.38 2.87 3.12
C PHE A 194 -12.87 1.63 3.90
N VAL A 195 -12.41 0.43 3.55
CA VAL A 195 -12.70 -0.84 4.24
C VAL A 195 -11.71 -1.09 5.36
#